data_16beab7e8517f1a992a5be52d5e6276e
#
_entry.id   16beab7e8517f1a992a5be52d5e6276e
#
_cell.length_a   1.000
_cell.length_b   1.000
_cell.length_c   1.000
_cell.angle_alpha   90.00
_cell.angle_beta   90.00
_cell.angle_gamma   90.00
#
_symmetry.space_group_name_H-M   'P 1'
#
loop_
_entity.id
_entity.type
_entity.pdbx_description
1 polymer ?
#
loop_
_entity_poly.entity_id
_entity_poly.type
_entity_poly.pdbx_seq_one_letter_code
_entity_poly.pdbx_strand_id
1 'polypeptide(L)'
;CVSPVVVAKAFEGSTIHPTLSLGSSAEPSPYDIQGFNAGLKQTGSVAAERTIREVLVDPANRIICAPCYMMEARITEIHANIKQALTALNELR
;
A
#
# COMPACT_ATOMS: atom_id res chain seq x y z
N CYS A 1 3.33 3.79 4.16
CA CYS A 1 2.63 5.07 4.16
C CYS A 1 2.46 5.54 2.72
N VAL A 2 3.10 6.65 2.30
CA VAL A 2 2.93 7.18 0.94
C VAL A 2 3.94 6.62 -0.07
N SER A 3 4.90 5.84 0.38
CA SER A 3 5.95 5.24 -0.46
C SER A 3 5.45 4.50 -1.71
N PRO A 4 4.25 3.87 -1.69
CA PRO A 4 3.74 3.23 -2.90
C PRO A 4 3.64 4.16 -4.11
N VAL A 5 3.47 5.47 -3.90
CA VAL A 5 3.46 6.45 -4.98
C VAL A 5 4.83 6.47 -5.69
N VAL A 6 5.91 6.41 -4.92
CA VAL A 6 7.29 6.37 -5.46
C VAL A 6 7.50 5.10 -6.27
N VAL A 7 7.03 3.96 -5.75
CA VAL A 7 7.11 2.68 -6.46
C VAL A 7 6.33 2.74 -7.76
N ALA A 8 5.12 3.29 -7.73
CA ALA A 8 4.29 3.44 -8.93
C ALA A 8 4.99 4.29 -9.99
N LYS A 9 5.59 5.40 -9.60
CA LYS A 9 6.33 6.26 -10.54
C LYS A 9 7.56 5.56 -11.11
N ALA A 10 8.23 4.74 -10.31
CA ALA A 10 9.42 4.01 -10.75
C ALA A 10 9.10 3.02 -11.88
N PHE A 11 7.91 2.44 -11.87
CA PHE A 11 7.49 1.46 -12.88
C PHE A 11 6.61 2.07 -13.98
N GLU A 12 6.31 3.36 -13.94
CA GLU A 12 5.54 4.04 -14.96
C GLU A 12 6.20 3.89 -16.34
N GLY A 13 5.41 3.48 -17.33
CA GLY A 13 5.92 3.28 -18.68
C GLY A 13 6.65 1.96 -18.91
N SER A 14 6.82 1.14 -17.87
CA SER A 14 7.44 -0.19 -18.01
C SER A 14 6.39 -1.26 -18.28
N THR A 15 6.84 -2.51 -18.48
CA THR A 15 5.95 -3.66 -18.62
C THR A 15 5.47 -4.21 -17.27
N ILE A 16 6.00 -3.69 -16.16
CA ILE A 16 5.66 -4.12 -14.82
C ILE A 16 4.54 -3.24 -14.29
N HIS A 17 3.46 -3.86 -13.83
CA HIS A 17 2.28 -3.17 -13.28
C HIS A 17 2.06 -3.67 -11.85
N PRO A 18 2.75 -3.09 -10.85
CA PRO A 18 2.63 -3.58 -9.49
C PRO A 18 1.26 -3.32 -8.91
N THR A 19 0.83 -4.19 -8.01
CA THR A 19 -0.37 -3.98 -7.19
C THR A 19 0.07 -3.31 -5.90
N LEU A 20 -0.50 -2.15 -5.61
CA LEU A 20 -0.10 -1.30 -4.49
C LEU A 20 -1.31 -0.89 -3.67
N SER A 21 -1.09 -0.55 -2.41
CA SER A 21 -2.14 -0.03 -1.53
C SER A 21 -1.67 1.20 -0.79
N LEU A 22 -2.56 2.19 -0.71
CA LEU A 22 -2.37 3.40 0.10
C LEU A 22 -3.37 3.47 1.25
N GLY A 23 -4.08 2.38 1.51
CA GLY A 23 -5.06 2.33 2.58
C GLY A 23 -6.44 1.96 2.07
N SER A 24 -7.46 2.34 2.82
CA SER A 24 -8.86 2.05 2.49
C SER A 24 -9.68 3.32 2.51
N SER A 25 -10.54 3.52 1.51
CA SER A 25 -11.50 4.62 1.49
C SER A 25 -12.73 4.32 2.36
N ALA A 26 -12.86 3.08 2.85
CA ALA A 26 -13.97 2.65 3.70
C ALA A 26 -13.75 2.96 5.18
N GLU A 27 -12.56 3.38 5.59
CA GLU A 27 -12.21 3.69 6.97
C GLU A 27 -11.68 5.13 7.10
N PRO A 28 -11.74 5.72 8.31
CA PRO A 28 -11.24 7.08 8.51
C PRO A 28 -9.76 7.23 8.13
N SER A 29 -9.47 8.28 7.38
CA SER A 29 -8.11 8.65 7.00
C SER A 29 -8.03 10.17 6.89
N PRO A 30 -6.90 10.78 7.28
CA PRO A 30 -6.69 12.21 7.07
C PRO A 30 -6.39 12.55 5.60
N TYR A 31 -6.29 11.54 4.72
CA TYR A 31 -5.91 11.71 3.31
C TYR A 31 -7.04 11.30 2.38
N ASP A 32 -6.98 11.80 1.13
CA ASP A 32 -7.91 11.43 0.07
C ASP A 32 -7.46 10.11 -0.57
N ILE A 33 -7.86 9.00 0.03
CA ILE A 33 -7.46 7.66 -0.44
C ILE A 33 -7.93 7.40 -1.86
N GLN A 34 -9.15 7.82 -2.20
CA GLN A 34 -9.68 7.62 -3.56
C GLN A 34 -8.87 8.40 -4.59
N GLY A 35 -8.47 9.62 -4.28
CA GLY A 35 -7.61 10.43 -5.13
C GLY A 35 -6.25 9.81 -5.36
N PHE A 36 -5.64 9.28 -4.30
CA PHE A 36 -4.37 8.55 -4.39
C PHE A 36 -4.52 7.28 -5.23
N ASN A 37 -5.62 6.55 -5.07
CA ASN A 37 -5.86 5.35 -5.88
C ASN A 37 -5.97 5.71 -7.37
N ALA A 38 -6.66 6.80 -7.70
CA ALA A 38 -6.75 7.29 -9.07
C ALA A 38 -5.36 7.62 -9.63
N GLY A 39 -4.51 8.26 -8.82
CA GLY A 39 -3.12 8.56 -9.19
C GLY A 39 -2.30 7.32 -9.47
N LEU A 40 -2.44 6.28 -8.64
CA LEU A 40 -1.76 5.00 -8.88
C LEU A 40 -2.17 4.39 -10.22
N LYS A 41 -3.46 4.40 -10.53
CA LYS A 41 -3.97 3.85 -11.78
C LYS A 41 -3.43 4.60 -12.99
N GLN A 42 -3.26 5.92 -12.90
CA GLN A 42 -2.70 6.72 -13.97
C GLN A 42 -1.26 6.34 -14.32
N THR A 43 -0.51 5.82 -13.36
CA THR A 43 0.87 5.35 -13.59
C THR A 43 0.92 3.94 -14.19
N GLY A 44 -0.22 3.27 -14.30
CA GLY A 44 -0.29 1.88 -14.77
C GLY A 44 -0.26 0.85 -13.66
N SER A 45 -0.21 1.28 -12.40
CA SER A 45 -0.27 0.38 -11.25
C SER A 45 -1.71 -0.05 -10.96
N VAL A 46 -1.86 -1.18 -10.27
CA VAL A 46 -3.15 -1.65 -9.78
C VAL A 46 -3.31 -1.15 -8.35
N ALA A 47 -4.37 -0.39 -8.10
CA ALA A 47 -4.67 0.10 -6.75
C ALA A 47 -5.60 -0.87 -6.04
N ALA A 48 -5.19 -1.35 -4.87
CA ALA A 48 -5.99 -2.22 -4.02
C ALA A 48 -6.13 -1.58 -2.65
N GLU A 49 -7.29 -1.72 -2.01
CA GLU A 49 -7.54 -1.13 -0.70
C GLU A 49 -7.25 -2.14 0.40
N ARG A 50 -6.61 -1.67 1.46
CA ARG A 50 -6.33 -2.44 2.67
C ARG A 50 -6.56 -1.56 3.90
N THR A 51 -7.09 -2.16 4.96
CA THR A 51 -7.29 -1.47 6.23
C THR A 51 -5.98 -1.44 7.02
N ILE A 52 -5.98 -0.70 8.16
CA ILE A 52 -4.83 -0.64 9.06
C ILE A 52 -4.46 -2.02 9.64
N ARG A 53 -5.40 -2.97 9.60
CA ARG A 53 -5.17 -4.33 10.12
C ARG A 53 -4.69 -5.30 9.06
N GLU A 54 -4.48 -4.81 7.84
CA GLU A 54 -4.13 -5.63 6.70
C GLU A 54 -2.86 -5.12 6.04
N VAL A 55 -2.20 -6.01 5.31
CA VAL A 55 -1.13 -5.65 4.40
C VAL A 55 -1.47 -6.20 3.02
N LEU A 56 -0.97 -5.52 1.99
CA LEU A 56 -1.09 -5.99 0.62
C LEU A 56 0.20 -6.70 0.24
N VAL A 57 0.06 -7.87 -0.35
CA VAL A 57 1.19 -8.62 -0.91
C VAL A 57 1.01 -8.70 -2.43
N ASP A 58 2.03 -8.28 -3.17
CA ASP A 58 2.13 -8.51 -4.61
C ASP A 58 3.28 -9.51 -4.82
N PRO A 59 2.98 -10.82 -4.82
CA PRO A 59 4.05 -11.83 -4.85
C PRO A 59 4.82 -11.86 -6.18
N ALA A 60 4.16 -11.51 -7.27
CA ALA A 60 4.80 -11.48 -8.59
C ALA A 60 5.94 -10.47 -8.66
N ASN A 61 5.76 -9.30 -8.03
CA ASN A 61 6.74 -8.22 -8.02
C ASN A 61 7.48 -8.11 -6.68
N ARG A 62 7.16 -8.98 -5.73
CA ARG A 62 7.76 -9.03 -4.37
C ARG A 62 7.65 -7.70 -3.65
N ILE A 63 6.45 -7.13 -3.65
CA ILE A 63 6.16 -5.86 -3.02
C ILE A 63 5.17 -6.10 -1.89
N ILE A 64 5.43 -5.46 -0.74
CA ILE A 64 4.54 -5.44 0.41
C ILE A 64 4.15 -3.99 0.67
N CYS A 65 2.86 -3.73 0.82
CA CYS A 65 2.35 -2.42 1.20
C CYS A 65 1.61 -2.52 2.52
N ALA A 66 1.89 -1.60 3.43
CA ALA A 66 1.17 -1.45 4.69
C ALA A 66 0.64 -0.02 4.78
N PRO A 67 -0.66 0.18 5.07
CA PRO A 67 -1.24 1.52 5.15
C PRO A 67 -0.59 2.43 6.20
N CYS A 68 -0.28 1.89 7.37
CA CYS A 68 0.37 2.65 8.44
C CYS A 68 -0.30 4.00 8.67
N TYR A 69 0.44 5.09 8.55
CA TYR A 69 -0.03 6.45 8.81
C TYR A 69 -1.02 6.99 7.77
N MET A 70 -1.30 6.28 6.72
CA MET A 70 -2.35 6.68 5.76
C MET A 70 -3.75 6.56 6.37
N MET A 71 -3.88 5.78 7.45
CA MET A 71 -5.15 5.59 8.16
C MET A 71 -5.09 6.26 9.53
N GLU A 72 -6.27 6.68 10.04
CA GLU A 72 -6.37 7.12 11.43
C GLU A 72 -6.25 5.89 12.32
N ALA A 73 -5.15 5.81 13.08
CA ALA A 73 -4.83 4.64 13.87
C ALA A 73 -4.00 5.02 15.09
N ARG A 74 -4.08 4.17 16.11
CA ARG A 74 -3.24 4.29 17.30
C ARG A 74 -1.85 3.76 16.99
N ILE A 75 -0.87 4.18 17.78
CA ILE A 75 0.52 3.74 17.61
C ILE A 75 0.65 2.21 17.69
N THR A 76 -0.16 1.57 18.54
CA THR A 76 -0.16 0.11 18.67
C THR A 76 -0.67 -0.58 17.40
N GLU A 77 -1.64 0.02 16.71
CA GLU A 77 -2.16 -0.50 15.44
C GLU A 77 -1.12 -0.33 14.32
N ILE A 78 -0.44 0.80 14.30
CA ILE A 78 0.65 1.05 13.35
C ILE A 78 1.79 0.06 13.56
N HIS A 79 2.17 -0.16 14.81
CA HIS A 79 3.19 -1.14 15.16
C HIS A 79 2.82 -2.55 14.67
N ALA A 80 1.57 -2.97 14.90
CA ALA A 80 1.08 -4.26 14.45
C ALA A 80 1.07 -4.36 12.92
N ASN A 81 0.71 -3.28 12.24
CA ASN A 81 0.68 -3.23 10.78
C ASN A 81 2.09 -3.37 10.19
N ILE A 82 3.06 -2.68 10.75
CA ILE A 82 4.46 -2.79 10.34
C ILE A 82 4.98 -4.20 10.59
N LYS A 83 4.63 -4.80 11.72
CA LYS A 83 5.02 -6.17 12.05
C LYS A 83 4.48 -7.17 11.04
N GLN A 84 3.21 -7.01 10.63
CA GLN A 84 2.61 -7.82 9.57
C GLN A 84 3.38 -7.67 8.25
N ALA A 85 3.77 -6.44 7.90
CA ALA A 85 4.51 -6.18 6.67
C ALA A 85 5.86 -6.88 6.67
N LEU A 86 6.59 -6.82 7.78
CA LEU A 86 7.89 -7.48 7.92
C LEU A 86 7.76 -9.00 7.87
N THR A 87 6.72 -9.55 8.51
CA THR A 87 6.44 -10.98 8.47
C THR A 87 6.16 -11.43 7.04
N ALA A 88 5.29 -10.70 6.33
CA ALA A 88 4.96 -11.00 4.93
C ALA A 88 6.20 -10.90 4.02
N LEU A 89 7.03 -9.88 4.24
CA LEU A 89 8.26 -9.71 3.47
C LEU A 89 9.22 -10.88 3.69
N ASN A 90 9.35 -11.34 4.93
CA ASN A 90 10.19 -12.49 5.25
C ASN A 90 9.70 -13.78 4.56
N GLU A 91 8.39 -13.95 4.45
CA GLU A 91 7.78 -15.09 3.76
C GLU A 91 8.02 -15.06 2.24
N LEU A 92 8.22 -13.88 1.67
CA LEU A 92 8.48 -13.74 0.23
C LEU A 92 9.90 -14.09 -0.18
N ARG A 93 10.82 -14.20 0.75
CA ARG A 93 12.23 -14.47 0.45
C ARG A 93 12.47 -15.86 -0.12
#